data_f46e9e80a6287aab5dd3dd54ca126438
#
_entry.id   f46e9e80a6287aab5dd3dd54ca126438
#
_cell.length_a   1.000
_cell.length_b   1.000
_cell.length_c   1.000
_cell.angle_alpha   90.00
_cell.angle_beta   90.00
_cell.angle_gamma   90.00
#
_symmetry.space_group_name_H-M   'P 1'
#
loop_
_entity.id
_entity.type
_entity.pdbx_description
1 polymer ?
#
loop_
_entity_poly.entity_id
_entity_poly.type
_entity_poly.pdbx_seq_one_letter_code
_entity_poly.pdbx_strand_id
1 'polypeptide(L)'
;PWLWMHGLKDYQRDRLVLFLDPSKDPLGGGYHLLQSTVGIGSGGVLGTGLLQGQLTKLRFIPEQHTDFIFSALGEETGFVGCLLVVLGFAALMARLLQVARNARSDFESLVVIGIGTMLMFQVVVNIFMTIGLGPVTGIPLPFLSYGRSAMVVNFIALGLCLSVVRQSRRSLAQLR
;
A
#
# COMPACT_ATOMS: atom_id res chain seq x y z
N PRO A 1 18.90 16.86 16.84
CA PRO A 1 18.46 18.26 16.69
C PRO A 1 18.86 18.85 15.33
N TRP A 2 20.07 18.64 14.82
CA TRP A 2 20.56 19.25 13.58
C TRP A 2 19.80 18.78 12.31
N LEU A 3 19.54 17.49 12.16
CA LEU A 3 18.71 16.90 11.08
C LEU A 3 17.28 17.44 11.12
N TRP A 4 16.73 17.69 12.31
CA TRP A 4 15.40 18.25 12.46
C TRP A 4 15.31 19.71 12.00
N MET A 5 16.34 20.49 12.23
CA MET A 5 16.36 21.92 11.89
C MET A 5 16.76 22.20 10.43
N HIS A 6 17.64 21.38 9.83
CA HIS A 6 18.24 21.68 8.52
C HIS A 6 18.00 20.61 7.45
N GLY A 7 17.56 19.39 7.85
CA GLY A 7 17.41 18.27 6.93
C GLY A 7 15.99 18.01 6.42
N LEU A 8 14.98 18.53 7.13
CA LEU A 8 13.57 18.30 6.78
C LEU A 8 12.93 19.61 6.31
N LYS A 9 12.19 19.55 5.21
CA LYS A 9 11.34 20.65 4.74
C LYS A 9 10.13 20.81 5.68
N ASP A 10 9.55 22.01 5.74
CA ASP A 10 8.45 22.31 6.66
C ASP A 10 7.27 21.34 6.54
N TYR A 11 6.84 21.00 5.31
CA TYR A 11 5.78 20.02 5.07
C TYR A 11 6.10 18.60 5.57
N GLN A 12 7.39 18.22 5.64
CA GLN A 12 7.80 16.90 6.16
C GLN A 12 7.76 16.89 7.69
N ARG A 13 8.12 18.01 8.32
CA ARG A 13 7.98 18.20 9.76
C ARG A 13 6.53 18.18 10.18
N ASP A 14 5.67 18.89 9.45
CA ASP A 14 4.24 18.92 9.71
C ASP A 14 3.63 17.52 9.70
N ARG A 15 3.97 16.69 8.72
CA ARG A 15 3.50 15.29 8.65
C ARG A 15 3.96 14.44 9.84
N LEU A 16 5.20 14.63 10.31
CA LEU A 16 5.71 13.92 11.48
C LEU A 16 5.07 14.42 12.77
N VAL A 17 4.86 15.73 12.90
CA VAL A 17 4.18 16.33 14.05
C VAL A 17 2.73 15.88 14.10
N LEU A 18 2.03 15.86 12.95
CA LEU A 18 0.66 15.38 12.85
C LEU A 18 0.53 13.88 13.20
N PHE A 19 1.51 13.07 12.85
CA PHE A 19 1.53 11.67 13.22
C PHE A 19 1.65 11.48 14.75
N LEU A 20 2.48 12.29 15.41
CA LEU A 20 2.67 12.24 16.85
C LEU A 20 1.50 12.87 17.63
N ASP A 21 0.87 13.87 17.07
CA ASP A 21 -0.24 14.61 17.69
C ASP A 21 -1.26 15.05 16.63
N PRO A 22 -2.21 14.17 16.26
CA PRO A 22 -3.25 14.50 15.26
C PRO A 22 -4.16 15.66 15.64
N SER A 23 -4.21 16.02 16.92
CA SER A 23 -5.06 17.12 17.42
C SER A 23 -4.60 18.51 16.98
N LYS A 24 -3.37 18.64 16.48
CA LYS A 24 -2.80 19.91 16.03
C LYS A 24 -3.39 20.44 14.72
N ASP A 25 -3.97 19.55 13.91
CA ASP A 25 -4.65 19.95 12.69
C ASP A 25 -6.00 19.21 12.57
N PRO A 26 -7.01 19.66 13.32
CA PRO A 26 -8.32 18.99 13.37
C PRO A 26 -9.17 19.17 12.11
N LEU A 27 -8.72 19.97 11.13
CA LEU A 27 -9.44 20.22 9.86
C LEU A 27 -8.67 19.74 8.63
N GLY A 28 -7.41 19.30 8.78
CA GLY A 28 -6.54 18.85 7.70
C GLY A 28 -6.08 17.40 7.87
N GLY A 29 -4.78 17.18 7.77
CA GLY A 29 -4.19 15.83 7.79
C GLY A 29 -4.46 15.01 9.06
N GLY A 30 -4.62 15.67 10.22
CA GLY A 30 -5.01 15.03 11.47
C GLY A 30 -6.43 14.46 11.42
N TYR A 31 -7.36 15.20 10.82
CA TYR A 31 -8.73 14.73 10.58
C TYR A 31 -8.74 13.48 9.68
N HIS A 32 -7.98 13.49 8.60
CA HIS A 32 -7.88 12.34 7.67
C HIS A 32 -7.41 11.07 8.39
N LEU A 33 -6.39 11.20 9.24
CA LEU A 33 -5.84 10.09 10.01
C LEU A 33 -6.84 9.54 11.02
N LEU A 34 -7.50 10.42 11.78
CA LEU A 34 -8.52 10.04 12.75
C LEU A 34 -9.71 9.36 12.08
N GLN A 35 -10.24 9.93 10.98
CA GLN A 35 -11.35 9.32 10.24
C GLN A 35 -10.98 7.96 9.63
N SER A 36 -9.73 7.82 9.15
CA SER A 36 -9.22 6.54 8.65
C SER A 36 -9.23 5.46 9.73
N THR A 37 -8.69 5.77 10.91
CA THR A 37 -8.64 4.81 12.03
C THR A 37 -10.02 4.47 12.58
N VAL A 38 -10.93 5.46 12.67
CA VAL A 38 -12.32 5.24 13.04
C VAL A 38 -13.03 4.36 12.00
N GLY A 39 -12.79 4.60 10.70
CA GLY A 39 -13.35 3.80 9.61
C GLY A 39 -12.98 2.33 9.74
N ILE A 40 -11.69 2.02 9.91
CA ILE A 40 -11.24 0.63 10.13
C ILE A 40 -11.88 0.03 11.39
N GLY A 41 -11.91 0.80 12.49
CA GLY A 41 -12.48 0.35 13.76
C GLY A 41 -13.99 0.07 13.70
N SER A 42 -14.73 0.87 12.92
CA SER A 42 -16.18 0.72 12.77
C SER A 42 -16.58 -0.55 12.00
N GLY A 43 -15.69 -1.07 11.13
CA GLY A 43 -15.94 -2.29 10.39
C GLY A 43 -15.94 -3.57 11.24
N GLY A 44 -15.34 -3.56 12.43
CA GLY A 44 -15.27 -4.75 13.29
C GLY A 44 -14.66 -5.97 12.59
N VAL A 45 -15.21 -7.16 12.86
CA VAL A 45 -14.66 -8.42 12.30
C VAL A 45 -15.14 -8.68 10.87
N LEU A 46 -16.44 -8.50 10.59
CA LEU A 46 -17.09 -8.87 9.32
C LEU A 46 -17.42 -7.69 8.42
N GLY A 47 -17.19 -6.47 8.87
CA GLY A 47 -17.54 -5.25 8.14
C GLY A 47 -19.00 -4.83 8.30
N THR A 48 -19.30 -3.62 7.85
CA THR A 48 -20.66 -3.08 7.79
C THR A 48 -21.46 -3.58 6.58
N GLY A 49 -20.78 -4.25 5.65
CA GLY A 49 -21.31 -4.72 4.37
C GLY A 49 -20.83 -3.89 3.18
N LEU A 50 -20.71 -4.54 2.03
CA LEU A 50 -20.26 -3.90 0.79
C LEU A 50 -21.20 -2.74 0.42
N LEU A 51 -20.62 -1.57 0.16
CA LEU A 51 -21.32 -0.33 -0.14
C LEU A 51 -22.27 0.15 0.97
N GLN A 52 -22.15 -0.35 2.19
CA GLN A 52 -22.99 0.05 3.33
C GLN A 52 -22.22 0.87 4.38
N GLY A 53 -20.92 1.07 4.22
CA GLY A 53 -20.10 1.89 5.10
C GLY A 53 -20.64 3.31 5.20
N GLN A 54 -20.98 3.75 6.41
CA GLN A 54 -21.56 5.08 6.62
C GLN A 54 -20.52 6.18 6.40
N LEU A 55 -19.29 5.98 6.87
CA LEU A 55 -18.19 6.94 6.71
C LEU A 55 -17.76 7.03 5.24
N THR A 56 -17.75 5.89 4.55
CA THR A 56 -17.46 5.81 3.11
C THR A 56 -18.55 6.50 2.29
N LYS A 57 -19.85 6.24 2.54
CA LYS A 57 -21.00 6.85 1.82
C LYS A 57 -21.09 8.36 2.03
N LEU A 58 -20.91 8.81 3.25
CA LEU A 58 -21.00 10.22 3.62
C LEU A 58 -19.72 11.00 3.28
N ARG A 59 -18.72 10.35 2.69
CA ARG A 59 -17.42 10.92 2.33
C ARG A 59 -16.71 11.58 3.51
N PHE A 60 -16.88 11.02 4.71
CA PHE A 60 -16.13 11.46 5.89
C PHE A 60 -14.66 11.07 5.83
N ILE A 61 -14.30 10.05 5.01
CA ILE A 61 -12.91 9.70 4.73
C ILE A 61 -12.51 10.44 3.46
N PRO A 62 -11.74 11.53 3.55
CA PRO A 62 -11.24 12.24 2.38
C PRO A 62 -10.27 11.35 1.62
N GLU A 63 -10.19 11.51 0.28
CA GLU A 63 -9.29 10.73 -0.59
C GLU A 63 -9.42 9.20 -0.39
N GLN A 64 -10.63 8.73 -0.02
CA GLN A 64 -10.92 7.31 0.25
C GLN A 64 -10.64 6.39 -0.95
N HIS A 65 -10.70 6.91 -2.17
CA HIS A 65 -10.45 6.14 -3.39
C HIS A 65 -8.98 6.06 -3.78
N THR A 66 -8.12 6.90 -3.20
CA THR A 66 -6.70 6.98 -3.50
C THR A 66 -5.87 6.45 -2.34
N ASP A 67 -5.60 7.28 -1.35
CA ASP A 67 -4.61 6.99 -0.33
C ASP A 67 -5.17 6.18 0.85
N PHE A 68 -6.48 6.35 1.14
CA PHE A 68 -7.16 5.71 2.27
C PHE A 68 -8.11 4.57 1.85
N ILE A 69 -7.85 3.94 0.68
CA ILE A 69 -8.68 2.82 0.20
C ILE A 69 -8.71 1.64 1.18
N PHE A 70 -7.60 1.37 1.88
CA PHE A 70 -7.53 0.30 2.87
C PHE A 70 -8.46 0.56 4.06
N SER A 71 -8.67 1.83 4.43
CA SER A 71 -9.61 2.21 5.49
C SER A 71 -11.06 1.99 5.05
N ALA A 72 -11.42 2.40 3.84
CA ALA A 72 -12.75 2.15 3.28
C ALA A 72 -13.05 0.64 3.18
N LEU A 73 -12.05 -0.14 2.74
CA LEU A 73 -12.15 -1.59 2.70
C LEU A 73 -12.33 -2.17 4.11
N GLY A 74 -11.61 -1.65 5.10
CA GLY A 74 -11.74 -2.06 6.51
C GLY A 74 -13.14 -1.78 7.07
N GLU A 75 -13.76 -0.65 6.75
CA GLU A 75 -15.13 -0.34 7.14
C GLU A 75 -16.13 -1.33 6.51
N GLU A 76 -16.01 -1.58 5.20
CA GLU A 76 -17.00 -2.39 4.46
C GLU A 76 -16.84 -3.90 4.70
N THR A 77 -15.61 -4.42 4.72
CA THR A 77 -15.31 -5.86 4.79
C THR A 77 -14.76 -6.32 6.13
N GLY A 78 -14.47 -5.38 7.02
CA GLY A 78 -13.96 -5.65 8.35
C GLY A 78 -12.55 -6.22 8.36
N PHE A 79 -12.19 -6.78 9.51
CA PHE A 79 -10.88 -7.40 9.72
C PHE A 79 -10.60 -8.55 8.74
N VAL A 80 -11.62 -9.36 8.41
CA VAL A 80 -11.48 -10.50 7.49
C VAL A 80 -11.07 -10.02 6.09
N GLY A 81 -11.70 -8.97 5.57
CA GLY A 81 -11.35 -8.42 4.26
C GLY A 81 -9.94 -7.80 4.24
N CYS A 82 -9.59 -7.05 5.28
CA CYS A 82 -8.23 -6.52 5.44
C CYS A 82 -7.18 -7.64 5.48
N LEU A 83 -7.45 -8.71 6.24
CA LEU A 83 -6.56 -9.86 6.32
C LEU A 83 -6.38 -10.54 4.97
N LEU A 84 -7.46 -10.74 4.19
CA LEU A 84 -7.40 -11.33 2.86
C LEU A 84 -6.54 -10.49 1.92
N VAL A 85 -6.65 -9.17 1.96
CA VAL A 85 -5.80 -8.27 1.16
C VAL A 85 -4.34 -8.39 1.55
N VAL A 86 -4.03 -8.39 2.85
CA VAL A 86 -2.65 -8.56 3.34
C VAL A 86 -2.08 -9.91 2.93
N LEU A 87 -2.86 -10.99 3.06
CA LEU A 87 -2.46 -12.33 2.61
C LEU A 87 -2.26 -12.39 1.09
N GLY A 88 -3.09 -11.69 0.31
CA GLY A 88 -2.92 -11.56 -1.14
C GLY A 88 -1.58 -10.90 -1.51
N PHE A 89 -1.22 -9.80 -0.84
CA PHE A 89 0.08 -9.17 -1.03
C PHE A 89 1.24 -10.05 -0.55
N ALA A 90 1.09 -10.73 0.57
CA ALA A 90 2.11 -11.68 1.06
C ALA A 90 2.33 -12.83 0.05
N ALA A 91 1.27 -13.37 -0.53
CA ALA A 91 1.36 -14.38 -1.58
C ALA A 91 2.04 -13.85 -2.85
N LEU A 92 1.72 -12.60 -3.25
CA LEU A 92 2.38 -11.94 -4.38
C LEU A 92 3.88 -11.78 -4.12
N MET A 93 4.27 -11.31 -2.94
CA MET A 93 5.68 -11.16 -2.56
C MET A 93 6.40 -12.50 -2.53
N ALA A 94 5.78 -13.54 -1.98
CA ALA A 94 6.34 -14.90 -1.98
C ALA A 94 6.56 -15.43 -3.42
N ARG A 95 5.64 -15.13 -4.34
CA ARG A 95 5.79 -15.48 -5.77
C ARG A 95 6.90 -14.70 -6.44
N LEU A 96 7.02 -13.41 -6.22
CA LEU A 96 8.12 -12.60 -6.76
C LEU A 96 9.46 -13.10 -6.26
N LEU A 97 9.56 -13.47 -4.97
CA LEU A 97 10.78 -14.03 -4.41
C LEU A 97 11.14 -15.40 -5.03
N GLN A 98 10.14 -16.25 -5.30
CA GLN A 98 10.36 -17.50 -6.03
C GLN A 98 10.87 -17.25 -7.45
N VAL A 99 10.30 -16.25 -8.15
CA VAL A 99 10.75 -15.85 -9.48
C VAL A 99 12.19 -15.37 -9.45
N ALA A 100 12.54 -14.51 -8.49
CA ALA A 100 13.91 -14.01 -8.33
C ALA A 100 14.92 -15.14 -8.08
N ARG A 101 14.57 -16.10 -7.21
CA ARG A 101 15.43 -17.28 -6.92
C ARG A 101 15.64 -18.19 -8.13
N ASN A 102 14.66 -18.27 -9.03
CA ASN A 102 14.70 -19.13 -10.22
C ASN A 102 15.08 -18.36 -11.50
N ALA A 103 15.54 -17.11 -11.37
CA ALA A 103 15.98 -16.31 -12.49
C ALA A 103 17.28 -16.88 -13.10
N ARG A 104 17.44 -16.69 -14.40
CA ARG A 104 18.59 -17.24 -15.15
C ARG A 104 19.88 -16.45 -14.90
N SER A 105 19.78 -15.16 -14.67
CA SER A 105 20.90 -14.28 -14.43
C SER A 105 20.71 -13.45 -13.15
N ASP A 106 21.83 -13.04 -12.56
CA ASP A 106 21.80 -12.17 -11.38
C ASP A 106 21.09 -10.84 -11.69
N PHE A 107 21.23 -10.32 -12.91
CA PHE A 107 20.54 -9.11 -13.34
C PHE A 107 19.02 -9.29 -13.30
N GLU A 108 18.47 -10.37 -13.86
CA GLU A 108 17.05 -10.68 -13.82
C GLU A 108 16.54 -10.82 -12.38
N SER A 109 17.31 -11.51 -11.54
CA SER A 109 17.01 -11.67 -10.12
C SER A 109 16.94 -10.32 -9.40
N LEU A 110 17.93 -9.46 -9.60
CA LEU A 110 17.97 -8.11 -9.01
C LEU A 110 16.81 -7.23 -9.45
N VAL A 111 16.44 -7.29 -10.73
CA VAL A 111 15.26 -6.56 -11.25
C VAL A 111 13.98 -6.99 -10.54
N VAL A 112 13.74 -8.30 -10.39
CA VAL A 112 12.54 -8.81 -9.70
C VAL A 112 12.56 -8.45 -8.22
N ILE A 113 13.70 -8.54 -7.55
CA ILE A 113 13.85 -8.13 -6.14
C ILE A 113 13.58 -6.63 -5.99
N GLY A 114 14.14 -5.79 -6.87
CA GLY A 114 13.91 -4.35 -6.85
C GLY A 114 12.43 -3.99 -6.99
N ILE A 115 11.73 -4.60 -7.95
CA ILE A 115 10.27 -4.43 -8.13
C ILE A 115 9.51 -4.92 -6.90
N GLY A 116 9.84 -6.10 -6.38
CA GLY A 116 9.21 -6.64 -5.18
C GLY A 116 9.38 -5.72 -3.97
N THR A 117 10.59 -5.19 -3.76
CA THR A 117 10.88 -4.26 -2.67
C THR A 117 10.08 -2.96 -2.83
N MET A 118 9.99 -2.41 -4.03
CA MET A 118 9.19 -1.22 -4.32
C MET A 118 7.72 -1.44 -3.98
N LEU A 119 7.12 -2.54 -4.45
CA LEU A 119 5.72 -2.88 -4.16
C LEU A 119 5.50 -3.12 -2.67
N MET A 120 6.40 -3.85 -2.00
CA MET A 120 6.31 -4.11 -0.56
C MET A 120 6.36 -2.80 0.24
N PHE A 121 7.26 -1.90 -0.13
CA PHE A 121 7.36 -0.58 0.50
C PHE A 121 6.05 0.20 0.38
N GLN A 122 5.45 0.25 -0.81
CA GLN A 122 4.16 0.94 -1.02
C GLN A 122 3.05 0.34 -0.16
N VAL A 123 2.95 -1.00 -0.11
CA VAL A 123 1.94 -1.71 0.70
C VAL A 123 2.12 -1.41 2.19
N VAL A 124 3.34 -1.56 2.71
CA VAL A 124 3.62 -1.34 4.13
C VAL A 124 3.34 0.10 4.53
N VAL A 125 3.82 1.07 3.75
CA VAL A 125 3.63 2.49 4.05
C VAL A 125 2.15 2.88 3.99
N ASN A 126 1.39 2.39 2.98
CA ASN A 126 -0.04 2.69 2.88
C ASN A 126 -0.83 2.09 4.05
N ILE A 127 -0.61 0.81 4.38
CA ILE A 127 -1.30 0.18 5.50
C ILE A 127 -0.94 0.87 6.82
N PHE A 128 0.34 1.15 7.07
CA PHE A 128 0.78 1.79 8.31
C PHE A 128 0.18 3.18 8.49
N MET A 129 0.11 3.99 7.42
CA MET A 129 -0.50 5.30 7.54
C MET A 129 -2.02 5.20 7.78
N THR A 130 -2.72 4.24 7.17
CA THR A 130 -4.18 4.11 7.32
C THR A 130 -4.59 3.61 8.71
N ILE A 131 -3.77 2.76 9.36
CA ILE A 131 -4.01 2.29 10.73
C ILE A 131 -3.43 3.21 11.80
N GLY A 132 -2.84 4.34 11.40
CA GLY A 132 -2.29 5.33 12.35
C GLY A 132 -0.92 4.97 12.92
N LEU A 133 -0.20 4.00 12.35
CA LEU A 133 1.17 3.63 12.76
C LEU A 133 2.28 4.34 11.95
N GLY A 134 1.91 5.21 11.04
CA GLY A 134 2.86 5.95 10.21
C GLY A 134 2.33 7.31 9.76
N PRO A 135 3.22 8.23 9.36
CA PRO A 135 2.83 9.53 8.86
C PRO A 135 2.08 9.42 7.54
N VAL A 136 1.14 10.34 7.30
CA VAL A 136 0.38 10.40 6.05
C VAL A 136 1.32 10.78 4.89
N THR A 137 1.58 9.84 4.00
CA THR A 137 2.54 10.01 2.89
C THR A 137 1.87 10.26 1.54
N GLY A 138 0.61 9.88 1.37
CA GLY A 138 -0.06 9.96 0.07
C GLY A 138 0.42 8.92 -0.94
N ILE A 139 0.96 7.78 -0.48
CA ILE A 139 1.38 6.68 -1.36
C ILE A 139 0.18 5.74 -1.56
N PRO A 140 -0.29 5.54 -2.81
CA PRO A 140 -1.44 4.69 -3.06
C PRO A 140 -1.11 3.21 -2.85
N LEU A 141 -2.12 2.42 -2.43
CA LEU A 141 -2.00 0.97 -2.30
C LEU A 141 -1.95 0.33 -3.70
N PRO A 142 -0.91 -0.46 -4.04
CA PRO A 142 -0.78 -1.06 -5.37
C PRO A 142 -2.00 -1.87 -5.76
N PHE A 143 -2.43 -1.74 -7.02
CA PHE A 143 -3.56 -2.46 -7.65
C PHE A 143 -4.96 -2.21 -7.07
N LEU A 144 -5.09 -1.61 -5.90
CA LEU A 144 -6.36 -1.34 -5.23
C LEU A 144 -6.74 0.15 -5.28
N SER A 145 -5.76 1.04 -5.10
CA SER A 145 -6.01 2.49 -5.12
C SER A 145 -6.30 3.01 -6.51
N TYR A 146 -7.20 3.98 -6.59
CA TYR A 146 -7.50 4.71 -7.80
C TYR A 146 -6.40 5.73 -8.11
N GLY A 147 -5.32 5.25 -8.75
CA GLY A 147 -4.20 6.08 -9.20
C GLY A 147 -3.82 5.69 -10.62
N ARG A 148 -4.27 6.47 -11.64
CA ARG A 148 -4.06 6.11 -13.06
C ARG A 148 -2.60 5.82 -13.39
N SER A 149 -1.70 6.71 -13.03
CA SER A 149 -0.26 6.54 -13.29
C SER A 149 0.36 5.42 -12.46
N ALA A 150 0.00 5.31 -11.18
CA ALA A 150 0.49 4.26 -10.31
C ALA A 150 0.07 2.86 -10.79
N MET A 151 -1.19 2.72 -11.22
CA MET A 151 -1.70 1.47 -11.81
C MET A 151 -0.87 1.03 -13.02
N VAL A 152 -0.66 1.93 -13.98
CA VAL A 152 0.12 1.65 -15.20
C VAL A 152 1.54 1.20 -14.83
N VAL A 153 2.21 1.94 -13.96
CA VAL A 153 3.58 1.61 -13.52
C VAL A 153 3.63 0.25 -12.83
N ASN A 154 2.69 -0.05 -11.92
CA ASN A 154 2.64 -1.32 -11.22
C ASN A 154 2.37 -2.51 -12.17
N PHE A 155 1.50 -2.34 -13.18
CA PHE A 155 1.28 -3.38 -14.18
C PHE A 155 2.49 -3.57 -15.12
N ILE A 156 3.17 -2.51 -15.51
CA ILE A 156 4.43 -2.59 -16.26
C ILE A 156 5.48 -3.35 -15.43
N ALA A 157 5.63 -3.02 -14.16
CA ALA A 157 6.56 -3.69 -13.26
C ALA A 157 6.28 -5.20 -13.14
N LEU A 158 5.00 -5.59 -12.97
CA LEU A 158 4.60 -7.01 -12.99
C LEU A 158 4.86 -7.65 -14.36
N GLY A 159 4.61 -6.95 -15.46
CA GLY A 159 4.91 -7.43 -16.80
C GLY A 159 6.40 -7.76 -17.01
N LEU A 160 7.29 -6.94 -16.47
CA LEU A 160 8.73 -7.21 -16.44
C LEU A 160 9.05 -8.48 -15.66
N CYS A 161 8.47 -8.66 -14.46
CA CYS A 161 8.65 -9.89 -13.68
C CYS A 161 8.15 -11.14 -14.43
N LEU A 162 7.01 -11.05 -15.12
CA LEU A 162 6.48 -12.13 -15.93
C LEU A 162 7.37 -12.44 -17.15
N SER A 163 8.03 -11.45 -17.74
CA SER A 163 9.01 -11.64 -18.80
C SER A 163 10.18 -12.50 -18.34
N VAL A 164 10.71 -12.24 -17.14
CA VAL A 164 11.76 -13.06 -16.51
C VAL A 164 11.31 -14.51 -16.35
N VAL A 165 10.08 -14.75 -15.84
CA VAL A 165 9.53 -16.11 -15.72
C VAL A 165 9.48 -16.82 -17.07
N ARG A 166 9.02 -16.12 -18.11
CA ARG A 166 8.87 -16.70 -19.45
C ARG A 166 10.23 -17.07 -20.06
N GLN A 167 11.24 -16.25 -19.84
CA GLN A 167 12.60 -16.47 -20.35
C GLN A 167 13.26 -17.65 -19.64
N SER A 168 13.13 -17.77 -18.33
CA SER A 168 13.61 -18.91 -17.54
C SER A 168 12.99 -20.23 -18.00
N ARG A 169 11.67 -20.27 -18.24
CA ARG A 169 10.99 -21.49 -18.73
C ARG A 169 11.41 -21.92 -20.15
N ARG A 170 11.65 -20.96 -21.05
CA ARG A 170 12.10 -21.27 -22.43
C ARG A 170 13.48 -21.93 -22.44
N SER A 171 14.40 -21.49 -21.60
CA SER A 171 15.74 -22.11 -21.53
C SER A 171 15.70 -23.55 -21.01
N LEU A 172 14.81 -23.85 -20.06
CA LEU A 172 14.64 -25.23 -19.56
C LEU A 172 14.01 -26.16 -20.61
N ALA A 173 13.14 -25.63 -21.49
CA ALA A 173 12.54 -26.39 -22.58
C ALA A 173 13.50 -26.67 -23.74
N GLN A 174 14.56 -25.88 -23.91
CA GLN A 174 15.60 -26.10 -24.93
C GLN A 174 16.69 -27.10 -24.50
N LEU A 175 16.76 -27.43 -23.22
CA LEU A 175 17.71 -28.37 -22.64
C LEU A 175 17.14 -29.80 -22.52
N ARG A 176 15.87 -30.02 -22.89
CA ARG A 176 15.18 -31.30 -23.01
C ARG A 176 15.06 -31.74 -24.47
#